data_f13210042862d3cceaf0f222a81f75aa
#
_entry.id   f13210042862d3cceaf0f222a81f75aa
#
_cell.length_a   1.000
_cell.length_b   1.000
_cell.length_c   1.000
_cell.angle_alpha   90.00
_cell.angle_beta   90.00
_cell.angle_gamma   90.00
#
_symmetry.space_group_name_H-M   'P 1'
#
loop_
_entity.id
_entity.type
_entity.pdbx_description
1 polymer ?
#
loop_
_entity_poly.entity_id
_entity_poly.type
_entity_poly.pdbx_seq_one_letter_code
_entity_poly.pdbx_strand_id
1 'polypeptide(L)'
;MNQQAKRIKELFGYARTLTKEQGIGTMCVRAAGFFKRRFFGKRARYWPSNMALEAQRSDPAAETFPIISILTPLYNTPQNFLTEFLDSVENQTAHNWQLCLADASDDAHTYVGELVQKHVAANPRIRYVKIENKGIAANINAAARLAQGEYLALADHDDILAPHAIYCMGKELQKTGADFAYSDEALFRKSPKTAHVAHFKPDYAPEYLMACNYICHLAVFRKSLFDAIGGERPECDGAQDHDLFLRLIDAMQAKDANAAPLHIPQVLYYWRVHAASTSGGTEAKPYVVKAAQKAVADHLAATGRSGRVEEGIFPGTCHVQWELPEPEPLVSILIPNKDHVDDLEKCLFSLYSKTLYEAFEVIVIENNSTDPATKAYYEKLPDRYANCRVVAYSGGFNFSRINNFGRKFANGKFLLLLNNDIEIISGNWLTQMVAEASQPGVAACGTMLYYPDDTIQHAGIITGLGGYAGHSHKYHKRGGSGYMFRLATVQDYSACTAACLLVRTSAYDAVGGLDEAFTVAFNDVDFCLRLREKGWRIVWTPYAELYHHESKSRGSDEEDPAKKARFAKEQARLYEVHGKQNILHDPYYNPNLSLDYEDFRESGDLRNLKNVPL
;
A
#
# COMPACT_ATOMS: atom_id res chain seq x y z
N MET A 1 -17.20 22.07 -21.75
CA MET A 1 -16.56 21.01 -22.56
C MET A 1 -16.97 19.69 -21.95
N ASN A 2 -17.57 18.76 -22.69
CA ASN A 2 -18.16 17.51 -22.19
C ASN A 2 -17.06 16.64 -21.54
N GLN A 3 -17.34 16.03 -20.39
CA GLN A 3 -16.42 15.18 -19.64
C GLN A 3 -15.77 14.07 -20.50
N GLN A 4 -16.50 13.58 -21.50
CA GLN A 4 -15.98 12.64 -22.51
C GLN A 4 -14.88 13.24 -23.40
N ALA A 5 -15.01 14.49 -23.82
CA ALA A 5 -14.00 15.16 -24.65
C ALA A 5 -12.69 15.43 -23.88
N LYS A 6 -12.80 15.74 -22.57
CA LYS A 6 -11.64 15.92 -21.69
C LYS A 6 -10.88 14.59 -21.52
N ARG A 7 -11.62 13.49 -21.29
CA ARG A 7 -11.06 12.14 -21.12
C ARG A 7 -10.39 11.61 -22.40
N ILE A 8 -10.95 11.94 -23.58
CA ILE A 8 -10.35 11.58 -24.88
C ILE A 8 -9.03 12.34 -25.09
N LYS A 9 -8.98 13.62 -24.73
CA LYS A 9 -7.76 14.45 -24.85
C LYS A 9 -6.64 13.97 -23.91
N GLU A 10 -7.00 13.52 -22.70
CA GLU A 10 -6.07 12.91 -21.73
C GLU A 10 -5.52 11.56 -22.24
N LEU A 11 -6.36 10.72 -22.85
CA LEU A 11 -5.94 9.46 -23.47
C LEU A 11 -4.99 9.68 -24.66
N PHE A 12 -5.24 10.70 -25.49
CA PHE A 12 -4.34 11.06 -26.58
C PHE A 12 -2.99 11.63 -26.08
N GLY A 13 -3.01 12.42 -25.00
CA GLY A 13 -1.78 12.89 -24.34
C GLY A 13 -0.93 11.72 -23.83
N TYR A 14 -1.56 10.81 -23.10
CA TYR A 14 -0.91 9.60 -22.59
C TYR A 14 -0.34 8.69 -23.70
N ALA A 15 -1.13 8.45 -24.75
CA ALA A 15 -0.69 7.67 -25.92
C ALA A 15 0.52 8.31 -26.62
N ARG A 16 0.56 9.64 -26.72
CA ARG A 16 1.67 10.38 -27.34
C ARG A 16 2.96 10.28 -26.52
N THR A 17 2.84 10.35 -25.20
CA THR A 17 3.98 10.18 -24.29
C THR A 17 4.52 8.75 -24.33
N LEU A 18 3.64 7.74 -24.28
CA LEU A 18 4.02 6.33 -24.42
C LEU A 18 4.70 6.02 -25.76
N THR A 19 4.19 6.59 -26.87
CA THR A 19 4.78 6.41 -28.19
C THR A 19 6.20 6.98 -28.26
N LYS A 20 6.42 8.10 -27.59
CA LYS A 20 7.71 8.79 -27.57
C LYS A 20 8.76 8.04 -26.74
N GLU A 21 8.33 7.32 -25.68
CA GLU A 21 9.23 6.69 -24.72
C GLU A 21 9.35 5.16 -24.86
N GLN A 22 8.31 4.47 -25.29
CA GLN A 22 8.25 2.99 -25.34
C GLN A 22 8.02 2.44 -26.76
N GLY A 23 8.04 3.31 -27.77
CA GLY A 23 7.88 2.94 -29.17
C GLY A 23 6.44 2.64 -29.62
N ILE A 24 6.22 2.72 -30.94
CA ILE A 24 4.89 2.54 -31.57
C ILE A 24 4.33 1.13 -31.32
N GLY A 25 5.19 0.11 -31.25
CA GLY A 25 4.79 -1.29 -31.02
C GLY A 25 4.09 -1.47 -29.67
N THR A 26 4.67 -0.96 -28.59
CA THR A 26 4.09 -1.03 -27.23
C THR A 26 2.79 -0.24 -27.15
N MET A 27 2.71 0.93 -27.78
CA MET A 27 1.49 1.72 -27.87
C MET A 27 0.38 0.95 -28.62
N CYS A 28 0.68 0.30 -29.73
CA CYS A 28 -0.28 -0.49 -30.49
C CYS A 28 -0.81 -1.68 -29.68
N VAL A 29 0.05 -2.40 -28.96
CA VAL A 29 -0.34 -3.52 -28.10
C VAL A 29 -1.25 -3.02 -26.95
N ARG A 30 -0.89 -1.91 -26.29
CA ARG A 30 -1.70 -1.31 -25.22
C ARG A 30 -3.02 -0.74 -25.74
N ALA A 31 -3.03 -0.09 -26.91
CA ALA A 31 -4.25 0.38 -27.57
C ALA A 31 -5.16 -0.78 -27.97
N ALA A 32 -4.62 -1.83 -28.59
CA ALA A 32 -5.38 -3.03 -28.94
C ALA A 32 -5.98 -3.72 -27.70
N GLY A 33 -5.20 -3.81 -26.61
CA GLY A 33 -5.68 -4.30 -25.32
C GLY A 33 -6.81 -3.42 -24.73
N PHE A 34 -6.72 -2.09 -24.82
CA PHE A 34 -7.76 -1.14 -24.42
C PHE A 34 -9.05 -1.31 -25.25
N PHE A 35 -8.93 -1.38 -26.60
CA PHE A 35 -10.07 -1.59 -27.50
C PHE A 35 -10.71 -2.97 -27.29
N LYS A 36 -9.91 -4.03 -27.18
CA LYS A 36 -10.41 -5.39 -26.90
C LYS A 36 -11.22 -5.44 -25.59
N ARG A 37 -10.75 -4.78 -24.52
CA ARG A 37 -11.47 -4.70 -23.23
C ARG A 37 -12.74 -3.85 -23.30
N ARG A 38 -12.69 -2.69 -23.97
CA ARG A 38 -13.83 -1.77 -24.07
C ARG A 38 -14.97 -2.32 -24.93
N PHE A 39 -14.66 -3.10 -25.96
CA PHE A 39 -15.65 -3.62 -26.92
C PHE A 39 -15.97 -5.11 -26.74
N PHE A 40 -15.06 -5.89 -26.15
CA PHE A 40 -15.21 -7.34 -26.02
C PHE A 40 -14.99 -7.85 -24.59
N GLY A 41 -14.54 -7.01 -23.66
CA GLY A 41 -14.33 -7.40 -22.28
C GLY A 41 -15.67 -7.56 -21.56
N LYS A 42 -16.00 -8.77 -21.15
CA LYS A 42 -16.98 -8.96 -20.08
C LYS A 42 -16.41 -8.24 -18.86
N ARG A 43 -17.18 -7.35 -18.21
CA ARG A 43 -16.79 -6.72 -16.94
C ARG A 43 -16.31 -7.82 -16.00
N ALA A 44 -15.20 -7.62 -15.31
CA ALA A 44 -14.70 -8.52 -14.30
C ALA A 44 -15.85 -8.81 -13.32
N ARG A 45 -16.21 -10.06 -13.17
CA ARG A 45 -17.25 -10.49 -12.23
C ARG A 45 -16.51 -11.07 -11.03
N TYR A 46 -16.73 -10.48 -9.88
CA TYR A 46 -16.12 -10.95 -8.63
C TYR A 46 -16.92 -12.11 -8.00
N TRP A 47 -18.02 -12.52 -8.63
CA TRP A 47 -18.87 -13.59 -8.15
C TRP A 47 -18.34 -14.96 -8.61
N PRO A 48 -18.19 -15.94 -7.71
CA PRO A 48 -17.69 -17.27 -8.04
C PRO A 48 -18.64 -18.03 -8.97
N SER A 49 -18.12 -19.02 -9.71
CA SER A 49 -18.93 -19.86 -10.56
C SER A 49 -19.77 -20.84 -9.73
N ASN A 50 -20.93 -21.25 -10.26
CA ASN A 50 -21.77 -22.26 -9.59
C ASN A 50 -21.01 -23.57 -9.36
N MET A 51 -20.19 -24.00 -10.32
CA MET A 51 -19.36 -25.21 -10.20
C MET A 51 -18.39 -25.13 -9.02
N ALA A 52 -17.74 -23.97 -8.82
CA ALA A 52 -16.87 -23.78 -7.66
C ALA A 52 -17.64 -23.82 -6.33
N LEU A 53 -18.84 -23.22 -6.29
CA LEU A 53 -19.70 -23.25 -5.10
C LEU A 53 -20.19 -24.66 -4.77
N GLU A 54 -20.56 -25.45 -5.77
CA GLU A 54 -20.97 -26.86 -5.59
C GLU A 54 -19.80 -27.72 -5.08
N ALA A 55 -18.60 -27.53 -5.65
CA ALA A 55 -17.41 -28.23 -5.20
C ALA A 55 -17.11 -27.94 -3.71
N GLN A 56 -17.25 -26.69 -3.28
CA GLN A 56 -17.04 -26.30 -1.87
C GLN A 56 -18.10 -26.91 -0.93
N ARG A 57 -19.38 -26.96 -1.35
CA ARG A 57 -20.44 -27.61 -0.54
C ARG A 57 -20.21 -29.11 -0.36
N SER A 58 -19.50 -29.73 -1.29
CA SER A 58 -19.20 -31.15 -1.30
C SER A 58 -17.82 -31.48 -0.69
N ASP A 59 -17.07 -30.46 -0.25
CA ASP A 59 -15.73 -30.67 0.30
C ASP A 59 -15.81 -31.15 1.76
N PRO A 60 -15.46 -32.43 2.06
CA PRO A 60 -15.52 -32.95 3.43
C PRO A 60 -14.54 -32.23 4.38
N ALA A 61 -13.48 -31.61 3.87
CA ALA A 61 -12.55 -30.85 4.71
C ALA A 61 -13.24 -29.66 5.38
N ALA A 62 -14.29 -29.12 4.77
CA ALA A 62 -15.03 -27.99 5.34
C ALA A 62 -15.67 -28.32 6.70
N GLU A 63 -15.97 -29.60 7.00
CA GLU A 63 -16.54 -30.00 8.29
C GLU A 63 -15.60 -29.73 9.47
N THR A 64 -14.30 -29.69 9.20
CA THR A 64 -13.26 -29.50 10.22
C THR A 64 -12.79 -28.05 10.39
N PHE A 65 -13.31 -27.11 9.60
CA PHE A 65 -12.92 -25.71 9.69
C PHE A 65 -13.33 -25.11 11.05
N PRO A 66 -12.58 -24.13 11.57
CA PRO A 66 -12.95 -23.45 12.80
C PRO A 66 -14.29 -22.72 12.65
N ILE A 67 -15.06 -22.66 13.73
CA ILE A 67 -16.33 -21.92 13.74
C ILE A 67 -16.02 -20.41 13.77
N ILE A 68 -16.60 -19.67 12.82
CA ILE A 68 -16.52 -18.21 12.73
C ILE A 68 -17.86 -17.61 13.20
N SER A 69 -17.85 -16.85 14.29
CA SER A 69 -19.01 -16.09 14.76
C SER A 69 -19.04 -14.71 14.09
N ILE A 70 -20.03 -14.50 13.23
CA ILE A 70 -20.27 -13.25 12.51
C ILE A 70 -21.00 -12.28 13.46
N LEU A 71 -20.38 -11.16 13.78
CA LEU A 71 -20.90 -10.13 14.66
C LEU A 71 -21.58 -9.04 13.83
N THR A 72 -22.86 -8.78 14.06
CA THR A 72 -23.58 -7.77 13.31
C THR A 72 -24.48 -6.96 14.24
N PRO A 73 -24.17 -5.66 14.42
CA PRO A 73 -25.07 -4.74 15.09
C PRO A 73 -26.20 -4.35 14.16
N LEU A 74 -27.45 -4.37 14.65
CA LEU A 74 -28.63 -3.93 13.91
C LEU A 74 -29.12 -2.59 14.47
N TYR A 75 -29.39 -1.64 13.60
CA TYR A 75 -30.03 -0.37 13.98
C TYR A 75 -30.90 0.16 12.84
N ASN A 76 -32.24 0.06 13.02
CA ASN A 76 -33.26 0.52 12.07
C ASN A 76 -33.02 0.01 10.63
N THR A 77 -32.49 -1.18 10.48
CA THR A 77 -32.07 -1.77 9.20
C THR A 77 -33.24 -1.87 8.23
N PRO A 78 -33.16 -1.34 7.00
CA PRO A 78 -34.18 -1.53 5.99
C PRO A 78 -34.48 -3.02 5.76
N GLN A 79 -35.78 -3.38 5.72
CA GLN A 79 -36.21 -4.76 5.67
C GLN A 79 -35.59 -5.56 4.52
N ASN A 80 -35.48 -4.96 3.34
CA ASN A 80 -34.86 -5.60 2.17
C ASN A 80 -33.36 -5.83 2.36
N PHE A 81 -32.61 -4.92 2.99
CA PHE A 81 -31.18 -5.08 3.27
C PHE A 81 -30.95 -6.19 4.29
N LEU A 82 -31.74 -6.16 5.38
CA LEU A 82 -31.66 -7.20 6.41
C LEU A 82 -31.97 -8.60 5.84
N THR A 83 -33.00 -8.72 4.97
CA THR A 83 -33.32 -9.99 4.32
C THR A 83 -32.15 -10.47 3.44
N GLU A 84 -31.61 -9.60 2.58
CA GLU A 84 -30.49 -9.94 1.70
C GLU A 84 -29.22 -10.31 2.49
N PHE A 85 -28.96 -9.63 3.62
CA PHE A 85 -27.86 -9.97 4.52
C PHE A 85 -28.02 -11.34 5.15
N LEU A 86 -29.18 -11.62 5.77
CA LEU A 86 -29.48 -12.92 6.39
C LEU A 86 -29.38 -14.05 5.38
N ASP A 87 -29.97 -13.88 4.19
CA ASP A 87 -29.86 -14.83 3.08
C ASP A 87 -28.40 -15.10 2.68
N SER A 88 -27.55 -14.06 2.67
CA SER A 88 -26.14 -14.21 2.31
C SER A 88 -25.34 -15.05 3.31
N VAL A 89 -25.69 -14.96 4.59
CA VAL A 89 -25.07 -15.77 5.65
C VAL A 89 -25.61 -17.21 5.63
N GLU A 90 -26.91 -17.40 5.48
CA GLU A 90 -27.52 -18.73 5.48
C GLU A 90 -27.14 -19.56 4.24
N ASN A 91 -26.82 -18.91 3.11
CA ASN A 91 -26.41 -19.55 1.86
C ASN A 91 -24.89 -19.73 1.71
N GLN A 92 -24.10 -19.60 2.77
CA GLN A 92 -22.65 -19.90 2.74
C GLN A 92 -22.40 -21.36 2.32
N THR A 93 -21.31 -21.58 1.57
CA THR A 93 -20.92 -22.94 1.10
C THR A 93 -20.37 -23.82 2.22
N ALA A 94 -19.74 -23.24 3.25
CA ALA A 94 -19.36 -23.94 4.48
C ALA A 94 -20.33 -23.63 5.61
N HIS A 95 -20.53 -24.59 6.53
CA HIS A 95 -21.51 -24.50 7.60
C HIS A 95 -20.91 -24.13 8.96
N ASN A 96 -19.61 -23.87 9.04
CA ASN A 96 -18.85 -23.55 10.26
C ASN A 96 -18.98 -22.08 10.63
N TRP A 97 -20.20 -21.59 10.71
CA TRP A 97 -20.51 -20.22 11.11
C TRP A 97 -21.60 -20.17 12.18
N GLN A 98 -21.56 -19.10 12.95
CA GLN A 98 -22.60 -18.64 13.86
C GLN A 98 -22.90 -17.18 13.54
N LEU A 99 -24.16 -16.75 13.52
CA LEU A 99 -24.54 -15.35 13.35
C LEU A 99 -25.00 -14.80 14.69
N CYS A 100 -24.34 -13.74 15.16
CA CYS A 100 -24.60 -13.07 16.44
C CYS A 100 -25.15 -11.66 16.18
N LEU A 101 -26.43 -11.45 16.42
CA LEU A 101 -27.18 -10.23 16.11
C LEU A 101 -27.50 -9.47 17.41
N ALA A 102 -27.04 -8.23 17.51
CA ALA A 102 -27.40 -7.30 18.60
C ALA A 102 -28.28 -6.19 18.02
N ASP A 103 -29.58 -6.23 18.30
CA ASP A 103 -30.57 -5.31 17.77
C ASP A 103 -30.80 -4.11 18.71
N ALA A 104 -30.31 -2.97 18.31
CA ALA A 104 -30.46 -1.67 18.97
C ALA A 104 -31.52 -0.78 18.32
N SER A 105 -32.37 -1.33 17.42
CA SER A 105 -33.43 -0.58 16.71
C SER A 105 -34.44 0.02 17.70
N ASP A 106 -34.98 1.17 17.35
CA ASP A 106 -36.02 1.86 18.15
C ASP A 106 -37.41 1.21 17.98
N ASP A 107 -38.38 1.72 18.78
CA ASP A 107 -39.73 1.17 18.81
C ASP A 107 -40.53 1.36 17.51
N ALA A 108 -40.09 2.27 16.61
CA ALA A 108 -40.71 2.43 15.28
C ALA A 108 -40.26 1.35 14.29
N HIS A 109 -39.22 0.60 14.60
CA HIS A 109 -38.60 -0.40 13.75
C HIS A 109 -38.65 -1.82 14.32
N THR A 110 -39.76 -2.19 15.03
CA THR A 110 -39.96 -3.51 15.63
C THR A 110 -39.87 -4.66 14.64
N TYR A 111 -40.18 -4.39 13.35
CA TYR A 111 -40.08 -5.37 12.26
C TYR A 111 -38.67 -5.98 12.15
N VAL A 112 -37.61 -5.29 12.58
CA VAL A 112 -36.23 -5.82 12.56
C VAL A 112 -36.15 -7.06 13.45
N GLY A 113 -36.58 -6.95 14.71
CA GLY A 113 -36.64 -8.08 15.63
C GLY A 113 -37.59 -9.18 15.18
N GLU A 114 -38.79 -8.83 14.67
CA GLU A 114 -39.79 -9.78 14.18
C GLU A 114 -39.26 -10.62 13.00
N LEU A 115 -38.52 -9.98 12.08
CA LEU A 115 -37.88 -10.68 10.94
C LEU A 115 -36.80 -11.63 11.45
N VAL A 116 -35.89 -11.14 12.30
CA VAL A 116 -34.78 -11.94 12.83
C VAL A 116 -35.28 -13.15 13.63
N GLN A 117 -36.34 -13.00 14.43
CA GLN A 117 -36.91 -14.10 15.24
C GLN A 117 -37.40 -15.28 14.37
N LYS A 118 -37.87 -15.02 13.16
CA LYS A 118 -38.27 -16.11 12.22
C LYS A 118 -37.03 -16.93 11.81
N HIS A 119 -35.91 -16.29 11.54
CA HIS A 119 -34.65 -16.98 11.22
C HIS A 119 -34.04 -17.68 12.43
N VAL A 120 -34.09 -17.10 13.63
CA VAL A 120 -33.67 -17.74 14.90
C VAL A 120 -34.45 -19.02 15.16
N ALA A 121 -35.78 -19.01 14.93
CA ALA A 121 -36.62 -20.18 15.12
C ALA A 121 -36.31 -21.33 14.11
N ALA A 122 -35.87 -20.98 12.92
CA ALA A 122 -35.53 -21.91 11.85
C ALA A 122 -34.08 -22.43 11.89
N ASN A 123 -33.13 -21.63 12.43
CA ASN A 123 -31.71 -21.92 12.36
C ASN A 123 -30.99 -21.69 13.72
N PRO A 124 -30.59 -22.76 14.43
CA PRO A 124 -29.99 -22.67 15.76
C PRO A 124 -28.60 -22.02 15.75
N ARG A 125 -27.99 -21.79 14.59
CA ARG A 125 -26.72 -21.06 14.47
C ARG A 125 -26.89 -19.54 14.57
N ILE A 126 -28.12 -19.02 14.53
CA ILE A 126 -28.41 -17.60 14.66
C ILE A 126 -28.74 -17.31 16.12
N ARG A 127 -28.04 -16.35 16.70
CA ARG A 127 -28.24 -15.84 18.05
C ARG A 127 -28.67 -14.37 17.99
N TYR A 128 -29.60 -13.98 18.82
CA TYR A 128 -30.18 -12.66 18.82
C TYR A 128 -30.34 -12.13 20.25
N VAL A 129 -30.08 -10.86 20.42
CA VAL A 129 -30.39 -10.11 21.64
C VAL A 129 -30.91 -8.72 21.26
N LYS A 130 -32.01 -8.29 21.92
CA LYS A 130 -32.49 -6.92 21.89
C LYS A 130 -31.74 -6.12 22.92
N ILE A 131 -31.20 -4.95 22.54
CA ILE A 131 -30.40 -4.07 23.41
C ILE A 131 -30.83 -2.62 23.27
N GLU A 132 -30.43 -1.78 24.23
CA GLU A 132 -30.45 -0.33 24.09
C GLU A 132 -29.28 0.12 23.17
N ASN A 133 -29.53 1.10 22.30
CA ASN A 133 -28.49 1.66 21.44
C ASN A 133 -27.50 2.49 22.27
N LYS A 134 -26.24 2.05 22.34
CA LYS A 134 -25.13 2.72 23.03
C LYS A 134 -23.93 3.02 22.12
N GLY A 135 -24.15 3.07 20.81
CA GLY A 135 -23.11 3.26 19.79
C GLY A 135 -22.67 1.95 19.14
N ILE A 136 -21.93 2.07 18.05
CA ILE A 136 -21.58 0.92 17.18
C ILE A 136 -20.71 -0.07 17.95
N ALA A 137 -19.63 0.39 18.57
CA ALA A 137 -18.70 -0.44 19.34
C ALA A 137 -19.41 -1.20 20.49
N ALA A 138 -20.27 -0.52 21.25
CA ALA A 138 -21.02 -1.15 22.34
C ALA A 138 -21.98 -2.24 21.81
N ASN A 139 -22.59 -2.01 20.65
CA ASN A 139 -23.53 -2.94 20.02
C ASN A 139 -22.77 -4.16 19.46
N ILE A 140 -21.59 -3.99 18.84
CA ILE A 140 -20.70 -5.09 18.40
C ILE A 140 -20.22 -5.92 19.61
N ASN A 141 -19.81 -5.27 20.70
CA ASN A 141 -19.46 -5.97 21.94
C ASN A 141 -20.63 -6.77 22.53
N ALA A 142 -21.88 -6.30 22.34
CA ALA A 142 -23.06 -7.06 22.73
C ALA A 142 -23.26 -8.30 21.85
N ALA A 143 -23.05 -8.21 20.55
CA ALA A 143 -23.06 -9.35 19.65
C ALA A 143 -21.94 -10.36 19.98
N ALA A 144 -20.74 -9.87 20.32
CA ALA A 144 -19.60 -10.71 20.68
C ALA A 144 -19.85 -11.57 21.94
N ARG A 145 -20.68 -11.10 22.89
CA ARG A 145 -21.09 -11.91 24.05
C ARG A 145 -21.93 -13.15 23.70
N LEU A 146 -22.56 -13.17 22.52
CA LEU A 146 -23.31 -14.33 22.03
C LEU A 146 -22.41 -15.34 21.31
N ALA A 147 -21.19 -14.94 20.94
CA ALA A 147 -20.29 -15.72 20.11
C ALA A 147 -19.69 -16.93 20.86
N GLN A 148 -19.79 -18.09 20.20
CA GLN A 148 -19.23 -19.37 20.67
C GLN A 148 -18.12 -19.90 19.76
N GLY A 149 -17.94 -19.29 18.58
CA GLY A 149 -16.90 -19.66 17.64
C GLY A 149 -15.48 -19.32 18.13
N GLU A 150 -14.51 -20.01 17.58
CA GLU A 150 -13.09 -19.76 17.83
C GLU A 150 -12.64 -18.41 17.26
N TYR A 151 -13.28 -18.02 16.14
CA TYR A 151 -13.01 -16.76 15.46
C TYR A 151 -14.24 -15.87 15.42
N LEU A 152 -14.01 -14.56 15.34
CA LEU A 152 -15.02 -13.52 15.17
C LEU A 152 -14.83 -12.88 13.79
N ALA A 153 -15.92 -12.53 13.12
CA ALA A 153 -15.93 -11.74 11.89
C ALA A 153 -16.82 -10.50 12.09
N LEU A 154 -16.41 -9.36 11.57
CA LEU A 154 -17.25 -8.16 11.53
C LEU A 154 -18.02 -8.10 10.20
N ALA A 155 -19.34 -7.86 10.29
CA ALA A 155 -20.18 -7.67 9.12
C ALA A 155 -21.29 -6.66 9.39
N ASP A 156 -21.48 -5.71 8.47
CA ASP A 156 -22.52 -4.70 8.53
C ASP A 156 -23.87 -5.26 8.06
N HIS A 157 -24.94 -4.79 8.66
CA HIS A 157 -26.30 -5.29 8.48
C HIS A 157 -26.95 -4.94 7.12
N ASP A 158 -26.31 -4.07 6.35
CA ASP A 158 -26.78 -3.61 5.02
C ASP A 158 -25.91 -4.15 3.87
N ASP A 159 -24.89 -4.95 4.18
CA ASP A 159 -23.93 -5.51 3.25
C ASP A 159 -24.23 -6.99 2.89
N ILE A 160 -23.37 -7.62 2.14
CA ILE A 160 -23.54 -9.01 1.68
C ILE A 160 -22.21 -9.76 1.76
N LEU A 161 -22.20 -10.91 2.42
CA LEU A 161 -21.07 -11.84 2.34
C LEU A 161 -21.07 -12.58 1.00
N ALA A 162 -19.90 -12.78 0.41
CA ALA A 162 -19.76 -13.66 -0.73
C ALA A 162 -20.14 -15.10 -0.32
N PRO A 163 -20.79 -15.88 -1.20
CA PRO A 163 -21.30 -17.21 -0.82
C PRO A 163 -20.21 -18.21 -0.40
N HIS A 164 -18.96 -17.93 -0.71
CA HIS A 164 -17.77 -18.72 -0.37
C HIS A 164 -16.91 -18.11 0.74
N ALA A 165 -17.38 -17.04 1.39
CA ALA A 165 -16.57 -16.29 2.35
C ALA A 165 -16.10 -17.16 3.52
N ILE A 166 -17.03 -17.87 4.16
CA ILE A 166 -16.71 -18.72 5.32
C ILE A 166 -15.84 -19.91 4.92
N TYR A 167 -16.06 -20.49 3.74
CA TYR A 167 -15.21 -21.57 3.22
C TYR A 167 -13.74 -21.09 3.05
N CYS A 168 -13.54 -19.97 2.35
CA CYS A 168 -12.19 -19.47 2.09
C CYS A 168 -11.48 -19.04 3.38
N MET A 169 -12.17 -18.32 4.27
CA MET A 169 -11.61 -17.93 5.57
C MET A 169 -11.29 -19.15 6.42
N GLY A 170 -12.24 -20.07 6.59
CA GLY A 170 -12.06 -21.28 7.40
C GLY A 170 -10.90 -22.14 6.93
N LYS A 171 -10.78 -22.33 5.61
CA LYS A 171 -9.70 -23.09 4.99
C LYS A 171 -8.32 -22.49 5.27
N GLU A 172 -8.15 -21.19 5.05
CA GLU A 172 -6.85 -20.54 5.27
C GLU A 172 -6.52 -20.42 6.76
N LEU A 173 -7.51 -20.15 7.63
CA LEU A 173 -7.31 -20.15 9.08
C LEU A 173 -6.91 -21.53 9.61
N GLN A 174 -7.56 -22.61 9.14
CA GLN A 174 -7.16 -23.97 9.53
C GLN A 174 -5.74 -24.32 9.08
N LYS A 175 -5.38 -23.92 7.85
CA LYS A 175 -4.08 -24.21 7.25
C LYS A 175 -2.94 -23.47 7.94
N THR A 176 -3.16 -22.19 8.29
CA THR A 176 -2.09 -21.30 8.78
C THR A 176 -2.08 -21.12 10.28
N GLY A 177 -3.21 -21.33 10.96
CA GLY A 177 -3.39 -21.00 12.37
C GLY A 177 -3.37 -19.50 12.66
N ALA A 178 -3.53 -18.65 11.64
CA ALA A 178 -3.45 -17.20 11.79
C ALA A 178 -4.43 -16.67 12.84
N ASP A 179 -3.98 -15.73 13.66
CA ASP A 179 -4.81 -15.10 14.68
C ASP A 179 -5.71 -14.00 14.12
N PHE A 180 -5.35 -13.44 12.96
CA PHE A 180 -6.09 -12.41 12.25
C PHE A 180 -5.95 -12.60 10.73
N ALA A 181 -7.06 -12.57 10.00
CA ALA A 181 -7.10 -12.62 8.54
C ALA A 181 -8.07 -11.56 7.99
N TYR A 182 -7.82 -11.08 6.76
CA TYR A 182 -8.70 -10.16 6.04
C TYR A 182 -8.72 -10.48 4.55
N SER A 183 -9.78 -10.02 3.88
CA SER A 183 -9.97 -10.24 2.45
C SER A 183 -10.13 -8.96 1.64
N ASP A 184 -10.16 -9.10 0.32
CA ASP A 184 -10.61 -8.04 -0.59
C ASP A 184 -12.13 -7.86 -0.51
N GLU A 185 -12.61 -6.69 -0.96
CA GLU A 185 -14.02 -6.34 -1.00
C GLU A 185 -14.42 -5.74 -2.35
N ALA A 186 -15.72 -5.71 -2.65
CA ALA A 186 -16.21 -5.03 -3.84
C ALA A 186 -17.45 -4.17 -3.55
N LEU A 187 -17.53 -3.03 -4.21
CA LEU A 187 -18.64 -2.09 -4.10
C LEU A 187 -19.77 -2.47 -5.04
N PHE A 188 -21.01 -2.48 -4.53
CA PHE A 188 -22.20 -2.70 -5.35
C PHE A 188 -23.33 -1.73 -5.01
N ARG A 189 -24.28 -1.53 -5.95
CA ARG A 189 -25.48 -0.70 -5.74
C ARG A 189 -26.77 -1.49 -5.77
N LYS A 190 -26.97 -2.37 -6.75
CA LYS A 190 -28.21 -3.12 -6.97
C LYS A 190 -28.08 -4.59 -6.71
N SER A 191 -26.97 -5.19 -7.08
CA SER A 191 -26.72 -6.62 -6.91
C SER A 191 -25.22 -6.87 -6.82
N PRO A 192 -24.73 -7.70 -5.88
CA PRO A 192 -23.32 -8.05 -5.75
C PRO A 192 -22.77 -8.72 -7.03
N LYS A 193 -23.60 -9.44 -7.79
CA LYS A 193 -23.23 -10.02 -9.09
C LYS A 193 -22.87 -8.98 -10.15
N THR A 194 -23.23 -7.71 -9.93
CA THR A 194 -22.93 -6.58 -10.81
C THR A 194 -21.98 -5.56 -10.15
N ALA A 195 -21.27 -5.97 -9.11
CA ALA A 195 -20.22 -5.16 -8.50
C ALA A 195 -19.24 -4.66 -9.57
N HIS A 196 -18.81 -3.41 -9.45
CA HIS A 196 -18.12 -2.69 -10.53
C HIS A 196 -16.78 -2.07 -10.11
N VAL A 197 -16.51 -2.04 -8.82
CA VAL A 197 -15.25 -1.59 -8.21
C VAL A 197 -14.88 -2.59 -7.14
N ALA A 198 -13.66 -3.09 -7.16
CA ALA A 198 -13.10 -3.87 -6.08
C ALA A 198 -11.96 -3.09 -5.41
N HIS A 199 -11.86 -3.25 -4.11
CA HIS A 199 -10.73 -2.83 -3.32
C HIS A 199 -9.81 -4.05 -3.15
N PHE A 200 -8.81 -4.14 -4.02
CA PHE A 200 -7.75 -5.13 -3.97
C PHE A 200 -6.64 -4.63 -3.06
N LYS A 201 -6.53 -5.24 -1.91
CA LYS A 201 -5.70 -4.80 -0.79
C LYS A 201 -4.28 -5.35 -0.91
N PRO A 202 -3.27 -4.72 -0.31
CA PRO A 202 -1.96 -5.32 -0.13
C PRO A 202 -1.99 -6.37 0.98
N ASP A 203 -0.91 -7.15 1.11
CA ASP A 203 -0.59 -7.83 2.36
C ASP A 203 -0.33 -6.78 3.46
N TYR A 204 -0.08 -7.22 4.70
CA TYR A 204 0.07 -6.31 5.82
C TYR A 204 1.13 -5.22 5.56
N ALA A 205 0.68 -3.98 5.58
CA ALA A 205 1.46 -2.76 5.34
C ALA A 205 1.21 -1.79 6.50
N PRO A 206 2.06 -1.79 7.55
CA PRO A 206 1.81 -1.06 8.79
C PRO A 206 1.73 0.46 8.60
N GLU A 207 2.59 1.06 7.77
CA GLU A 207 2.54 2.51 7.54
C GLU A 207 1.25 2.91 6.81
N TYR A 208 0.81 2.10 5.86
CA TYR A 208 -0.45 2.33 5.16
C TYR A 208 -1.65 2.12 6.09
N LEU A 209 -1.61 1.13 7.00
CA LEU A 209 -2.70 0.92 7.95
C LEU A 209 -2.83 2.08 8.94
N MET A 210 -1.74 2.66 9.42
CA MET A 210 -1.79 3.87 10.26
C MET A 210 -2.40 5.06 9.50
N ALA A 211 -2.11 5.17 8.20
CA ALA A 211 -2.61 6.27 7.40
C ALA A 211 -4.08 6.09 6.97
N CYS A 212 -4.55 4.86 6.78
CA CYS A 212 -5.90 4.55 6.28
C CYS A 212 -6.30 3.12 6.65
N ASN A 213 -7.51 2.94 7.21
CA ASN A 213 -8.05 1.60 7.45
C ASN A 213 -8.41 0.91 6.13
N TYR A 214 -7.46 0.22 5.52
CA TYR A 214 -7.68 -0.53 4.29
C TYR A 214 -8.16 -1.98 4.52
N ILE A 215 -8.11 -2.48 5.76
CA ILE A 215 -8.41 -3.89 6.10
C ILE A 215 -9.90 -4.22 6.02
N CYS A 216 -10.78 -3.35 6.52
CA CYS A 216 -12.24 -3.59 6.51
C CYS A 216 -12.80 -3.56 5.08
N HIS A 217 -13.56 -4.54 4.62
CA HIS A 217 -14.09 -5.80 5.10
C HIS A 217 -13.58 -6.94 4.21
N LEU A 218 -13.62 -8.19 4.49
CA LEU A 218 -14.05 -8.93 5.65
C LEU A 218 -12.83 -9.12 6.57
N ALA A 219 -12.96 -8.79 7.83
CA ALA A 219 -11.94 -9.04 8.84
C ALA A 219 -12.39 -10.19 9.75
N VAL A 220 -11.50 -11.16 10.00
CA VAL A 220 -11.74 -12.34 10.85
C VAL A 220 -10.57 -12.50 11.81
N PHE A 221 -10.83 -12.55 13.10
CA PHE A 221 -9.80 -12.61 14.12
C PHE A 221 -10.18 -13.56 15.27
N ARG A 222 -9.17 -14.06 15.98
CA ARG A 222 -9.37 -15.01 17.08
C ARG A 222 -10.14 -14.36 18.24
N LYS A 223 -11.21 -15.05 18.70
CA LYS A 223 -12.04 -14.56 19.80
C LYS A 223 -11.23 -14.31 21.08
N SER A 224 -10.30 -15.20 21.42
CA SER A 224 -9.46 -15.03 22.61
C SER A 224 -8.57 -13.77 22.55
N LEU A 225 -8.17 -13.32 21.35
CA LEU A 225 -7.41 -12.10 21.15
C LEU A 225 -8.31 -10.87 21.35
N PHE A 226 -9.53 -10.89 20.79
CA PHE A 226 -10.55 -9.86 20.99
C PHE A 226 -10.91 -9.68 22.46
N ASP A 227 -11.14 -10.80 23.18
CA ASP A 227 -11.46 -10.78 24.61
C ASP A 227 -10.30 -10.22 25.43
N ALA A 228 -9.05 -10.57 25.08
CA ALA A 228 -7.86 -10.13 25.79
C ALA A 228 -7.62 -8.61 25.71
N ILE A 229 -8.01 -7.97 24.59
CA ILE A 229 -7.88 -6.51 24.42
C ILE A 229 -9.13 -5.74 24.86
N GLY A 230 -10.16 -6.43 25.35
CA GLY A 230 -11.38 -5.84 25.87
C GLY A 230 -12.43 -5.43 24.82
N GLY A 231 -12.33 -5.96 23.60
CA GLY A 231 -13.27 -5.68 22.52
C GLY A 231 -13.12 -4.31 21.86
N GLU A 232 -14.19 -3.84 21.21
CA GLU A 232 -14.23 -2.50 20.61
C GLU A 232 -14.43 -1.40 21.65
N ARG A 233 -13.90 -0.21 21.39
CA ARG A 233 -13.92 0.94 22.30
C ARG A 233 -14.94 2.00 21.84
N PRO A 234 -15.97 2.32 22.65
CA PRO A 234 -16.99 3.32 22.30
C PRO A 234 -16.44 4.72 22.02
N GLU A 235 -15.32 5.10 22.62
CA GLU A 235 -14.66 6.37 22.37
C GLU A 235 -14.03 6.48 20.99
N CYS A 236 -14.00 5.38 20.22
CA CYS A 236 -13.54 5.30 18.84
C CYS A 236 -14.69 5.08 17.83
N ASP A 237 -15.95 5.26 18.24
CA ASP A 237 -17.10 5.14 17.34
C ASP A 237 -16.92 6.01 16.07
N GLY A 238 -17.08 5.38 14.91
CA GLY A 238 -16.80 5.94 13.59
C GLY A 238 -15.46 5.54 12.98
N ALA A 239 -14.53 5.04 13.81
CA ALA A 239 -13.28 4.38 13.41
C ALA A 239 -12.97 3.21 14.37
N GLN A 240 -14.00 2.59 14.96
CA GLN A 240 -13.89 1.52 15.96
C GLN A 240 -13.17 0.28 15.42
N ASP A 241 -13.39 -0.08 14.18
CA ASP A 241 -12.70 -1.18 13.48
C ASP A 241 -11.23 -0.85 13.21
N HIS A 242 -10.88 0.38 12.86
CA HIS A 242 -9.48 0.80 12.72
C HIS A 242 -8.73 0.67 14.06
N ASP A 243 -9.33 1.19 15.14
CA ASP A 243 -8.84 1.03 16.50
C ASP A 243 -8.67 -0.44 16.90
N LEU A 244 -9.71 -1.25 16.63
CA LEU A 244 -9.69 -2.68 16.93
C LEU A 244 -8.53 -3.38 16.21
N PHE A 245 -8.36 -3.14 14.92
CA PHE A 245 -7.33 -3.83 14.13
C PHE A 245 -5.92 -3.46 14.59
N LEU A 246 -5.66 -2.18 14.87
CA LEU A 246 -4.38 -1.74 15.42
C LEU A 246 -4.09 -2.45 16.77
N ARG A 247 -5.04 -2.49 17.71
CA ARG A 247 -4.87 -3.17 19.01
C ARG A 247 -4.74 -4.69 18.91
N LEU A 248 -5.44 -5.34 17.96
CA LEU A 248 -5.26 -6.77 17.69
C LEU A 248 -3.84 -7.06 17.21
N ILE A 249 -3.32 -6.25 16.28
CA ILE A 249 -1.97 -6.37 15.75
C ILE A 249 -0.93 -6.13 16.86
N ASP A 250 -1.12 -5.11 17.69
CA ASP A 250 -0.24 -4.84 18.84
C ASP A 250 -0.18 -6.04 19.79
N ALA A 251 -1.33 -6.64 20.09
CA ALA A 251 -1.40 -7.82 20.94
C ALA A 251 -0.78 -9.08 20.32
N MET A 252 -0.85 -9.22 18.98
CA MET A 252 -0.16 -10.28 18.24
C MET A 252 1.37 -10.05 18.29
N GLN A 253 1.82 -8.84 17.97
CA GLN A 253 3.23 -8.48 17.92
C GLN A 253 3.92 -8.42 19.28
N ALA A 254 3.17 -8.23 20.36
CA ALA A 254 3.68 -8.39 21.72
C ALA A 254 4.08 -9.85 22.06
N LYS A 255 3.50 -10.84 21.37
CA LYS A 255 3.83 -12.26 21.52
C LYS A 255 4.90 -12.72 20.53
N ASP A 256 4.78 -12.28 19.29
CA ASP A 256 5.74 -12.55 18.20
C ASP A 256 5.88 -11.28 17.35
N ALA A 257 7.03 -10.63 17.43
CA ALA A 257 7.30 -9.36 16.73
C ALA A 257 7.11 -9.45 15.19
N ASN A 258 7.11 -10.64 14.62
CA ASN A 258 6.89 -10.89 13.19
C ASN A 258 5.43 -11.24 12.87
N ALA A 259 4.54 -11.32 13.86
CA ALA A 259 3.13 -11.62 13.63
C ALA A 259 2.48 -10.53 12.78
N ALA A 260 1.75 -10.95 11.76
CA ALA A 260 1.04 -10.08 10.83
C ALA A 260 -0.33 -10.67 10.47
N PRO A 261 -1.33 -9.84 10.18
CA PRO A 261 -2.59 -10.30 9.63
C PRO A 261 -2.39 -11.03 8.29
N LEU A 262 -3.08 -12.15 8.11
CA LEU A 262 -3.09 -12.92 6.86
C LEU A 262 -4.03 -12.25 5.85
N HIS A 263 -3.51 -11.87 4.71
CA HIS A 263 -4.33 -11.41 3.59
C HIS A 263 -4.81 -12.59 2.73
N ILE A 264 -6.11 -12.63 2.45
CA ILE A 264 -6.73 -13.56 1.50
C ILE A 264 -7.15 -12.73 0.28
N PRO A 265 -6.40 -12.75 -0.83
CA PRO A 265 -6.62 -11.87 -1.98
C PRO A 265 -7.81 -12.34 -2.84
N GLN A 266 -8.98 -12.45 -2.21
CA GLN A 266 -10.26 -12.79 -2.81
C GLN A 266 -11.34 -11.83 -2.34
N VAL A 267 -12.27 -11.48 -3.23
CA VAL A 267 -13.45 -10.68 -2.87
C VAL A 267 -14.43 -11.56 -2.09
N LEU A 268 -14.40 -11.46 -0.78
CA LEU A 268 -15.26 -12.22 0.14
C LEU A 268 -16.40 -11.39 0.74
N TYR A 269 -16.40 -10.08 0.48
CA TYR A 269 -17.35 -9.11 1.01
C TYR A 269 -17.84 -8.16 -0.07
N TYR A 270 -19.14 -7.84 -0.05
CA TYR A 270 -19.74 -6.88 -0.95
C TYR A 270 -20.32 -5.71 -0.15
N TRP A 271 -19.70 -4.56 -0.28
CA TRP A 271 -20.08 -3.32 0.39
C TRP A 271 -21.15 -2.58 -0.41
N ARG A 272 -22.29 -2.34 0.23
CA ARG A 272 -23.43 -1.67 -0.42
C ARG A 272 -23.26 -0.15 -0.42
N VAL A 273 -23.40 0.45 -1.59
CA VAL A 273 -23.35 1.91 -1.76
C VAL A 273 -24.77 2.44 -1.86
N HIS A 274 -25.22 3.19 -0.85
CA HIS A 274 -26.50 3.88 -0.80
C HIS A 274 -26.38 5.28 -0.13
N ALA A 275 -27.47 6.08 -0.16
CA ALA A 275 -27.40 7.48 0.28
C ALA A 275 -27.05 7.70 1.77
N ALA A 276 -27.32 6.71 2.61
CA ALA A 276 -26.99 6.75 4.05
C ALA A 276 -25.67 6.05 4.39
N SER A 277 -25.03 5.39 3.41
CA SER A 277 -23.75 4.69 3.59
C SER A 277 -22.60 5.68 3.72
N THR A 278 -21.62 5.35 4.56
CA THR A 278 -20.34 6.09 4.66
C THR A 278 -19.56 6.08 3.35
N SER A 279 -19.77 5.08 2.49
CA SER A 279 -19.16 4.98 1.15
C SER A 279 -19.73 5.97 0.12
N GLY A 280 -20.84 6.67 0.41
CA GLY A 280 -21.54 7.57 -0.52
C GLY A 280 -21.16 9.04 -0.44
N GLY A 281 -20.38 9.49 0.54
CA GLY A 281 -20.07 10.88 0.79
C GLY A 281 -18.59 11.22 0.74
N THR A 282 -18.25 12.30 0.02
CA THR A 282 -16.88 12.85 -0.07
C THR A 282 -16.52 13.73 1.14
N GLU A 283 -17.46 13.99 2.05
CA GLU A 283 -17.22 14.74 3.28
C GLU A 283 -17.16 13.75 4.45
N ALA A 284 -15.94 13.43 4.88
CA ALA A 284 -15.74 12.70 6.13
C ALA A 284 -16.37 13.49 7.28
N LYS A 285 -17.29 12.86 8.02
CA LYS A 285 -17.91 13.50 9.19
C LYS A 285 -16.79 13.84 10.18
N PRO A 286 -16.73 15.07 10.74
CA PRO A 286 -15.59 15.49 11.58
C PRO A 286 -15.30 14.56 12.77
N TYR A 287 -16.30 13.85 13.30
CA TYR A 287 -16.10 12.90 14.39
C TYR A 287 -15.36 11.63 13.94
N VAL A 288 -15.55 11.16 12.70
CA VAL A 288 -14.86 9.99 12.14
C VAL A 288 -13.36 10.27 11.99
N VAL A 289 -13.00 11.46 11.50
CA VAL A 289 -11.60 11.89 11.38
C VAL A 289 -10.94 11.90 12.76
N LYS A 290 -11.59 12.50 13.76
CA LYS A 290 -11.06 12.54 15.14
C LYS A 290 -10.94 11.15 15.77
N ALA A 291 -11.90 10.26 15.52
CA ALA A 291 -11.84 8.88 16.01
C ALA A 291 -10.68 8.11 15.37
N ALA A 292 -10.44 8.26 14.06
CA ALA A 292 -9.30 7.65 13.37
C ALA A 292 -7.96 8.19 13.91
N GLN A 293 -7.84 9.52 14.06
CA GLN A 293 -6.64 10.13 14.65
C GLN A 293 -6.38 9.63 16.08
N LYS A 294 -7.45 9.49 16.90
CA LYS A 294 -7.34 8.92 18.24
C LYS A 294 -6.88 7.47 18.21
N ALA A 295 -7.45 6.64 17.35
CA ALA A 295 -7.07 5.23 17.21
C ALA A 295 -5.56 5.08 16.90
N VAL A 296 -5.06 5.87 15.94
CA VAL A 296 -3.63 5.87 15.59
C VAL A 296 -2.77 6.44 16.73
N ALA A 297 -3.18 7.53 17.39
CA ALA A 297 -2.44 8.11 18.50
C ALA A 297 -2.32 7.13 19.70
N ASP A 298 -3.40 6.42 20.01
CA ASP A 298 -3.40 5.40 21.06
C ASP A 298 -2.49 4.21 20.70
N HIS A 299 -2.45 3.80 19.41
CA HIS A 299 -1.53 2.79 18.90
C HIS A 299 -0.06 3.25 19.05
N LEU A 300 0.27 4.50 18.71
CA LEU A 300 1.62 5.04 18.91
C LEU A 300 2.01 4.98 20.41
N ALA A 301 1.12 5.43 21.29
CA ALA A 301 1.36 5.39 22.72
C ALA A 301 1.55 3.96 23.25
N ALA A 302 0.72 3.01 22.82
CA ALA A 302 0.79 1.60 23.21
C ALA A 302 2.11 0.92 22.75
N THR A 303 2.64 1.34 21.60
CA THR A 303 3.89 0.80 21.02
C THR A 303 5.13 1.61 21.41
N GLY A 304 5.00 2.63 22.27
CA GLY A 304 6.10 3.47 22.74
C GLY A 304 6.74 4.32 21.62
N ARG A 305 5.98 4.65 20.58
CA ARG A 305 6.43 5.50 19.48
C ARG A 305 5.97 6.95 19.67
N SER A 306 6.86 7.90 19.44
CA SER A 306 6.59 9.33 19.62
C SER A 306 6.28 10.01 18.30
N GLY A 307 5.09 10.60 18.21
CA GLY A 307 4.62 11.31 17.05
C GLY A 307 3.24 11.96 17.29
N ARG A 308 2.89 12.95 16.48
CA ARG A 308 1.60 13.62 16.48
C ARG A 308 0.78 13.16 15.26
N VAL A 309 -0.47 12.76 15.48
CA VAL A 309 -1.36 12.34 14.40
C VAL A 309 -2.19 13.52 13.92
N GLU A 310 -2.11 13.82 12.65
CA GLU A 310 -2.84 14.88 11.96
C GLU A 310 -3.73 14.32 10.85
N GLU A 311 -4.60 15.15 10.28
CA GLU A 311 -5.31 14.81 9.06
C GLU A 311 -4.30 14.75 7.89
N GLY A 312 -4.39 13.72 7.05
CA GLY A 312 -3.54 13.55 5.91
C GLY A 312 -3.93 14.46 4.73
N ILE A 313 -3.29 14.24 3.56
CA ILE A 313 -3.52 15.05 2.35
C ILE A 313 -4.98 15.00 1.88
N PHE A 314 -5.68 13.87 2.11
CA PHE A 314 -7.10 13.72 1.77
C PHE A 314 -7.94 13.47 3.02
N PRO A 315 -9.19 13.99 3.07
CA PRO A 315 -10.09 13.77 4.19
C PRO A 315 -10.28 12.27 4.49
N GLY A 316 -10.22 11.93 5.77
CA GLY A 316 -10.33 10.54 6.25
C GLY A 316 -9.04 9.74 6.22
N THR A 317 -7.92 10.35 5.84
CA THR A 317 -6.59 9.77 6.02
C THR A 317 -5.86 10.41 7.20
N CYS A 318 -4.91 9.68 7.81
CA CYS A 318 -4.06 10.18 8.88
C CYS A 318 -2.61 10.37 8.37
N HIS A 319 -1.94 11.36 8.93
CA HIS A 319 -0.50 11.55 8.81
C HIS A 319 0.12 11.53 10.20
N VAL A 320 1.12 10.68 10.39
CA VAL A 320 1.91 10.67 11.62
C VAL A 320 3.12 11.58 11.44
N GLN A 321 3.15 12.67 12.17
CA GLN A 321 4.30 13.55 12.30
C GLN A 321 5.23 12.99 13.38
N TRP A 322 6.21 12.19 12.96
CA TRP A 322 7.17 11.57 13.89
C TRP A 322 8.08 12.60 14.54
N GLU A 323 8.36 12.42 15.82
CA GLU A 323 9.42 13.17 16.48
C GLU A 323 10.80 12.72 15.98
N LEU A 324 11.66 13.68 15.65
CA LEU A 324 13.04 13.36 15.28
C LEU A 324 13.85 12.94 16.50
N PRO A 325 14.79 12.01 16.33
CA PRO A 325 15.76 11.72 17.39
C PRO A 325 16.60 12.96 17.76
N GLU A 326 16.86 13.15 19.05
CA GLU A 326 17.76 14.20 19.52
C GLU A 326 19.09 13.60 20.00
N PRO A 327 20.25 14.13 19.57
CA PRO A 327 20.41 15.14 18.51
C PRO A 327 19.95 14.64 17.14
N GLU A 328 19.58 15.57 16.24
CA GLU A 328 19.23 15.23 14.86
C GLU A 328 20.33 14.38 14.21
N PRO A 329 19.99 13.25 13.59
CA PRO A 329 21.00 12.37 13.00
C PRO A 329 21.67 13.00 11.79
N LEU A 330 23.00 12.95 11.72
CA LEU A 330 23.73 13.37 10.52
C LEU A 330 23.32 12.52 9.30
N VAL A 331 23.01 13.19 8.18
CA VAL A 331 22.76 12.61 6.87
C VAL A 331 23.93 12.87 5.94
N SER A 332 24.55 11.84 5.39
CA SER A 332 25.57 11.98 4.33
C SER A 332 24.90 11.84 2.97
N ILE A 333 24.85 12.92 2.20
CA ILE A 333 24.26 12.99 0.87
C ILE A 333 25.33 12.65 -0.17
N LEU A 334 25.15 11.53 -0.88
CA LEU A 334 26.07 11.06 -1.91
C LEU A 334 25.53 11.46 -3.28
N ILE A 335 26.29 12.27 -4.02
CA ILE A 335 25.91 12.78 -5.34
C ILE A 335 26.96 12.36 -6.37
N PRO A 336 26.77 11.26 -7.10
CA PRO A 336 27.59 10.94 -8.26
C PRO A 336 27.48 12.02 -9.33
N ASN A 337 28.63 12.50 -9.84
CA ASN A 337 28.64 13.49 -10.91
C ASN A 337 29.75 13.22 -11.92
N LYS A 338 29.44 13.49 -13.19
CA LYS A 338 30.41 13.54 -14.28
C LYS A 338 29.98 14.60 -15.27
N ASP A 339 30.84 15.63 -15.45
CA ASP A 339 30.49 16.78 -16.30
C ASP A 339 29.13 17.39 -15.86
N HIS A 340 28.27 17.90 -16.75
CA HIS A 340 26.91 18.40 -16.42
C HIS A 340 26.86 19.37 -15.24
N VAL A 341 27.76 20.39 -15.22
CA VAL A 341 27.90 21.35 -14.12
C VAL A 341 26.58 22.09 -13.82
N ASP A 342 25.80 22.41 -14.85
CA ASP A 342 24.53 23.16 -14.70
C ASP A 342 23.48 22.36 -13.91
N ASP A 343 23.42 21.04 -14.13
CA ASP A 343 22.49 20.17 -13.40
C ASP A 343 22.96 20.05 -11.94
N LEU A 344 24.25 19.82 -11.69
CA LEU A 344 24.81 19.77 -10.34
C LEU A 344 24.63 21.10 -9.60
N GLU A 345 24.86 22.24 -10.26
CA GLU A 345 24.67 23.56 -9.64
C GLU A 345 23.22 23.80 -9.24
N LYS A 346 22.26 23.43 -10.10
CA LYS A 346 20.83 23.51 -9.82
C LYS A 346 20.44 22.62 -8.63
N CYS A 347 20.95 21.38 -8.59
CA CYS A 347 20.74 20.43 -7.51
C CYS A 347 21.26 21.01 -6.19
N LEU A 348 22.53 21.40 -6.12
CA LEU A 348 23.14 21.94 -4.92
C LEU A 348 22.49 23.25 -4.48
N PHE A 349 22.18 24.16 -5.42
CA PHE A 349 21.50 25.40 -5.10
C PHE A 349 20.13 25.14 -4.45
N SER A 350 19.32 24.25 -5.03
CA SER A 350 18.01 23.92 -4.46
C SER A 350 18.14 23.20 -3.11
N LEU A 351 19.12 22.31 -2.97
CA LEU A 351 19.41 21.60 -1.73
C LEU A 351 19.73 22.57 -0.59
N TYR A 352 20.71 23.47 -0.79
CA TYR A 352 21.14 24.39 0.26
C TYR A 352 20.17 25.54 0.52
N SER A 353 19.40 25.98 -0.49
CA SER A 353 18.47 27.10 -0.33
C SER A 353 17.11 26.72 0.23
N LYS A 354 16.68 25.46 0.06
CA LYS A 354 15.32 25.05 0.42
C LYS A 354 15.27 24.07 1.60
N THR A 355 16.31 23.24 1.83
CA THR A 355 16.29 22.22 2.88
C THR A 355 16.31 22.84 4.27
N LEU A 356 15.32 22.50 5.09
CA LEU A 356 15.18 22.98 6.47
C LEU A 356 15.94 22.10 7.48
N TYR A 357 16.26 20.87 7.14
CA TYR A 357 17.04 19.97 7.97
C TYR A 357 18.51 20.39 7.95
N GLU A 358 19.12 20.62 9.12
CA GLU A 358 20.47 21.21 9.19
C GLU A 358 21.60 20.18 9.33
N ALA A 359 21.30 18.99 9.88
CA ALA A 359 22.31 17.98 10.18
C ALA A 359 22.66 17.13 8.94
N PHE A 360 23.27 17.72 7.91
CA PHE A 360 23.74 16.99 6.73
C PHE A 360 25.14 17.41 6.26
N GLU A 361 25.79 16.51 5.55
CA GLU A 361 26.99 16.75 4.76
C GLU A 361 26.76 16.29 3.31
N VAL A 362 27.44 16.92 2.36
CA VAL A 362 27.35 16.57 0.93
C VAL A 362 28.69 16.04 0.45
N ILE A 363 28.66 14.90 -0.24
CA ILE A 363 29.80 14.24 -0.85
C ILE A 363 29.53 14.14 -2.34
N VAL A 364 30.07 15.05 -3.13
CA VAL A 364 30.06 14.97 -4.60
C VAL A 364 31.12 13.97 -5.02
N ILE A 365 30.69 12.91 -5.72
CA ILE A 365 31.59 11.85 -6.18
C ILE A 365 31.89 12.11 -7.66
N GLU A 366 33.03 12.70 -7.91
CA GLU A 366 33.54 13.04 -9.24
C GLU A 366 33.94 11.77 -9.98
N ASN A 367 33.39 11.51 -11.18
CA ASN A 367 33.67 10.32 -11.98
C ASN A 367 34.27 10.66 -13.37
N ASN A 368 35.54 11.00 -13.40
CA ASN A 368 36.32 11.27 -14.63
C ASN A 368 35.70 12.37 -15.52
N SER A 369 35.36 13.52 -14.92
CA SER A 369 34.92 14.71 -15.66
C SER A 369 36.01 15.23 -16.57
N THR A 370 35.65 15.57 -17.79
CA THR A 370 36.56 16.10 -18.80
C THR A 370 36.37 17.59 -19.07
N ASP A 371 35.17 18.12 -18.77
CA ASP A 371 34.82 19.51 -18.95
C ASP A 371 35.59 20.41 -17.96
N PRO A 372 36.37 21.40 -18.45
CA PRO A 372 37.09 22.35 -17.60
C PRO A 372 36.18 23.19 -16.69
N ALA A 373 34.94 23.51 -17.14
CA ALA A 373 33.97 24.25 -16.34
C ALA A 373 33.56 23.48 -15.09
N THR A 374 33.33 22.17 -15.25
CA THR A 374 32.99 21.26 -14.14
C THR A 374 34.13 21.17 -13.14
N LYS A 375 35.39 21.05 -13.60
CA LYS A 375 36.56 21.01 -12.71
C LYS A 375 36.72 22.32 -11.93
N ALA A 376 36.60 23.46 -12.59
CA ALA A 376 36.66 24.78 -11.97
C ALA A 376 35.50 25.02 -10.97
N TYR A 377 34.36 24.40 -11.20
CA TYR A 377 33.21 24.43 -10.27
C TYR A 377 33.52 23.63 -8.99
N TYR A 378 34.07 22.42 -9.13
CA TYR A 378 34.46 21.60 -7.97
C TYR A 378 35.44 22.29 -7.03
N GLU A 379 36.40 23.05 -7.57
CA GLU A 379 37.38 23.82 -6.76
C GLU A 379 36.70 24.88 -5.89
N LYS A 380 35.56 25.43 -6.32
CA LYS A 380 34.81 26.47 -5.61
C LYS A 380 33.78 25.93 -4.61
N LEU A 381 33.42 24.64 -4.66
CA LEU A 381 32.37 24.08 -3.83
C LEU A 381 32.64 24.19 -2.32
N PRO A 382 33.87 23.90 -1.79
CA PRO A 382 34.15 24.03 -0.36
C PRO A 382 34.05 25.47 0.17
N ASP A 383 34.35 26.46 -0.67
CA ASP A 383 34.23 27.88 -0.32
C ASP A 383 32.78 28.35 -0.30
N ARG A 384 31.92 27.74 -1.17
CA ARG A 384 30.50 28.07 -1.28
C ARG A 384 29.66 27.35 -0.23
N TYR A 385 30.01 26.10 0.10
CA TYR A 385 29.28 25.23 0.99
C TYR A 385 30.22 24.47 1.95
N ALA A 386 30.35 24.96 3.19
CA ALA A 386 31.33 24.48 4.16
C ALA A 386 31.23 22.97 4.50
N ASN A 387 30.04 22.37 4.38
CA ASN A 387 29.79 20.93 4.60
C ASN A 387 29.75 20.10 3.30
N CYS A 388 30.25 20.65 2.17
CA CYS A 388 30.38 19.98 0.89
C CYS A 388 31.84 19.64 0.60
N ARG A 389 32.08 18.40 0.17
CA ARG A 389 33.39 17.97 -0.34
C ARG A 389 33.27 17.18 -1.62
N VAL A 390 34.33 17.25 -2.43
CA VAL A 390 34.46 16.47 -3.67
C VAL A 390 35.43 15.33 -3.46
N VAL A 391 35.08 14.13 -3.85
CA VAL A 391 35.96 12.94 -3.82
C VAL A 391 36.06 12.34 -5.22
N ALA A 392 37.28 12.07 -5.68
CA ALA A 392 37.53 11.58 -7.03
C ALA A 392 37.46 10.05 -7.09
N TYR A 393 36.62 9.54 -7.97
CA TYR A 393 36.53 8.13 -8.33
C TYR A 393 37.03 7.89 -9.74
N SER A 394 38.16 7.20 -9.87
CA SER A 394 38.86 6.98 -11.15
C SER A 394 38.39 5.79 -11.97
N GLY A 395 37.39 5.02 -11.46
CA GLY A 395 36.85 3.85 -12.18
C GLY A 395 35.92 4.23 -13.32
N GLY A 396 35.60 3.27 -14.17
CA GLY A 396 34.54 3.41 -15.18
C GLY A 396 33.18 3.62 -14.54
N PHE A 397 32.21 4.16 -15.32
CA PHE A 397 30.86 4.39 -14.82
C PHE A 397 30.20 3.09 -14.37
N ASN A 398 29.79 3.04 -13.12
CA ASN A 398 28.98 2.02 -12.50
C ASN A 398 28.34 2.67 -11.27
N PHE A 399 27.03 2.86 -11.31
CA PHE A 399 26.30 3.58 -10.25
C PHE A 399 26.54 2.96 -8.87
N SER A 400 26.48 1.62 -8.79
CA SER A 400 26.69 0.88 -7.54
C SER A 400 28.11 1.12 -6.97
N ARG A 401 29.13 1.00 -7.81
CA ARG A 401 30.55 1.21 -7.40
C ARG A 401 30.82 2.63 -6.94
N ILE A 402 30.26 3.60 -7.66
CA ILE A 402 30.45 5.02 -7.32
C ILE A 402 29.85 5.31 -5.94
N ASN A 403 28.63 4.85 -5.67
CA ASN A 403 27.99 5.06 -4.37
C ASN A 403 28.67 4.26 -3.25
N ASN A 404 29.08 3.00 -3.49
CA ASN A 404 29.88 2.22 -2.54
C ASN A 404 31.23 2.89 -2.22
N PHE A 405 31.84 3.55 -3.21
CA PHE A 405 33.04 4.34 -2.98
C PHE A 405 32.73 5.57 -2.12
N GLY A 406 31.65 6.31 -2.44
CA GLY A 406 31.21 7.49 -1.67
C GLY A 406 30.92 7.17 -0.21
N ARG A 407 30.34 5.96 0.07
CA ARG A 407 30.08 5.48 1.42
C ARG A 407 31.32 5.53 2.33
N LYS A 408 32.51 5.32 1.80
CA LYS A 408 33.78 5.33 2.57
C LYS A 408 34.11 6.68 3.20
N PHE A 409 33.51 7.76 2.67
CA PHE A 409 33.72 9.13 3.14
C PHE A 409 32.52 9.64 3.97
N ALA A 410 31.45 8.88 4.07
CA ALA A 410 30.23 9.26 4.77
C ALA A 410 30.33 9.00 6.28
N ASN A 411 29.96 9.99 7.09
CA ASN A 411 29.95 9.93 8.55
C ASN A 411 28.54 9.85 9.13
N GLY A 412 27.50 10.03 8.29
CA GLY A 412 26.11 10.10 8.71
C GLY A 412 25.57 8.78 9.24
N LYS A 413 24.62 8.89 10.16
CA LYS A 413 23.78 7.79 10.61
C LYS A 413 22.87 7.29 9.48
N PHE A 414 22.58 8.19 8.54
CA PHE A 414 21.87 7.92 7.30
C PHE A 414 22.70 8.28 6.09
N LEU A 415 22.55 7.50 5.02
CA LEU A 415 23.05 7.80 3.68
C LEU A 415 21.86 8.22 2.83
N LEU A 416 21.99 9.30 2.08
CA LEU A 416 21.06 9.68 1.04
C LEU A 416 21.75 9.49 -0.32
N LEU A 417 21.27 8.52 -1.10
CA LEU A 417 21.64 8.41 -2.51
C LEU A 417 20.83 9.47 -3.26
N LEU A 418 21.50 10.38 -3.96
CA LEU A 418 20.86 11.50 -4.64
C LEU A 418 21.46 11.71 -6.03
N ASN A 419 20.65 11.74 -7.07
CA ASN A 419 21.10 12.07 -8.40
C ASN A 419 21.44 13.57 -8.52
N ASN A 420 22.38 13.90 -9.40
CA ASN A 420 22.83 15.28 -9.63
C ASN A 420 21.82 16.17 -10.38
N ASP A 421 20.73 15.59 -10.91
CA ASP A 421 19.66 16.27 -11.66
C ASP A 421 18.33 16.34 -10.86
N ILE A 422 18.42 16.25 -9.54
CA ILE A 422 17.31 16.47 -8.61
C ILE A 422 17.16 17.97 -8.28
N GLU A 423 15.92 18.43 -8.18
CA GLU A 423 15.59 19.77 -7.69
C GLU A 423 14.57 19.68 -6.54
N ILE A 424 14.90 20.26 -5.39
CA ILE A 424 14.05 20.24 -4.18
C ILE A 424 12.81 21.10 -4.39
N ILE A 425 11.62 20.61 -3.99
CA ILE A 425 10.34 21.34 -3.96
C ILE A 425 10.01 21.73 -2.52
N SER A 426 9.76 20.75 -1.65
CA SER A 426 9.31 20.97 -0.26
C SER A 426 10.49 21.14 0.70
N GLY A 427 10.50 22.20 1.52
CA GLY A 427 11.64 22.48 2.41
C GLY A 427 11.87 21.45 3.51
N ASN A 428 10.81 20.79 3.97
CA ASN A 428 10.85 19.77 5.02
C ASN A 428 11.08 18.34 4.50
N TRP A 429 11.40 18.16 3.22
CA TRP A 429 11.52 16.85 2.58
C TRP A 429 12.46 15.89 3.30
N LEU A 430 13.65 16.38 3.69
CA LEU A 430 14.66 15.54 4.36
C LEU A 430 14.25 15.21 5.80
N THR A 431 13.62 16.17 6.49
CA THR A 431 13.01 15.95 7.81
C THR A 431 12.01 14.81 7.78
N GLN A 432 11.09 14.81 6.80
CA GLN A 432 10.09 13.75 6.61
C GLN A 432 10.76 12.40 6.35
N MET A 433 11.74 12.34 5.46
CA MET A 433 12.45 11.09 5.16
C MET A 433 13.22 10.54 6.38
N VAL A 434 13.91 11.40 7.14
CA VAL A 434 14.65 11.01 8.35
C VAL A 434 13.68 10.53 9.44
N ALA A 435 12.55 11.21 9.59
CA ALA A 435 11.52 10.86 10.56
C ALA A 435 10.97 9.45 10.30
N GLU A 436 10.61 9.13 9.04
CA GLU A 436 10.16 7.81 8.63
C GLU A 436 11.27 6.74 8.76
N ALA A 437 12.46 7.02 8.25
CA ALA A 437 13.58 6.08 8.33
C ALA A 437 14.09 5.86 9.76
N SER A 438 13.71 6.71 10.71
CA SER A 438 14.04 6.53 12.14
C SER A 438 13.14 5.54 12.86
N GLN A 439 12.00 5.17 12.25
CA GLN A 439 11.06 4.24 12.88
C GLN A 439 11.62 2.81 12.99
N PRO A 440 11.25 2.05 14.03
CA PRO A 440 11.67 0.67 14.18
C PRO A 440 11.34 -0.19 12.96
N GLY A 441 12.29 -1.01 12.53
CA GLY A 441 12.11 -1.92 11.39
C GLY A 441 12.17 -1.26 10.01
N VAL A 442 12.27 0.08 9.90
CA VAL A 442 12.45 0.79 8.64
C VAL A 442 13.92 0.94 8.30
N ALA A 443 14.38 0.42 7.17
CA ALA A 443 15.76 0.56 6.71
C ALA A 443 15.95 1.74 5.74
N ALA A 444 14.96 2.02 4.91
CA ALA A 444 15.06 3.05 3.88
C ALA A 444 13.73 3.77 3.66
N CYS A 445 13.83 5.02 3.22
CA CYS A 445 12.69 5.88 2.87
C CYS A 445 12.90 6.49 1.49
N GLY A 446 11.92 6.28 0.59
CA GLY A 446 11.81 6.94 -0.71
C GLY A 446 10.90 8.15 -0.67
N THR A 447 10.90 8.92 -1.73
CA THR A 447 10.18 10.19 -1.85
C THR A 447 9.34 10.26 -3.12
N MET A 448 8.43 11.23 -3.19
CA MET A 448 7.68 11.56 -4.41
C MET A 448 8.59 12.30 -5.39
N LEU A 449 8.78 11.74 -6.60
CA LEU A 449 9.48 12.42 -7.67
C LEU A 449 8.52 12.78 -8.81
N TYR A 450 8.68 14.01 -9.31
CA TYR A 450 7.96 14.50 -10.48
C TYR A 450 8.88 14.73 -11.66
N TYR A 451 8.34 14.56 -12.86
CA TYR A 451 8.92 15.12 -14.06
C TYR A 451 8.75 16.65 -14.07
N PRO A 452 9.54 17.39 -14.88
CA PRO A 452 9.41 18.84 -14.98
C PRO A 452 8.05 19.38 -15.45
N ASP A 453 7.19 18.50 -15.97
CA ASP A 453 5.81 18.82 -16.40
C ASP A 453 4.74 18.55 -15.31
N ASP A 454 5.15 18.36 -14.06
CA ASP A 454 4.30 18.00 -12.91
C ASP A 454 3.57 16.65 -13.06
N THR A 455 4.04 15.75 -13.89
CA THR A 455 3.58 14.36 -13.86
C THR A 455 4.46 13.52 -12.91
N ILE A 456 3.87 12.50 -12.31
CA ILE A 456 4.57 11.61 -11.37
C ILE A 456 5.59 10.79 -12.16
N GLN A 457 6.84 10.81 -11.69
CA GLN A 457 7.89 9.91 -12.15
C GLN A 457 8.00 8.69 -11.25
N HIS A 458 8.00 8.91 -9.93
CA HIS A 458 8.17 7.88 -8.92
C HIS A 458 7.25 8.10 -7.71
N ALA A 459 6.50 7.06 -7.38
CA ALA A 459 5.70 6.97 -6.17
C ALA A 459 5.79 5.54 -5.59
N GLY A 460 7.03 5.05 -5.41
CA GLY A 460 7.32 3.66 -5.04
C GLY A 460 7.53 2.74 -6.24
N ILE A 461 8.17 1.60 -6.03
CA ILE A 461 8.43 0.56 -7.02
C ILE A 461 7.63 -0.70 -6.68
N ILE A 462 6.94 -1.23 -7.68
CA ILE A 462 6.22 -2.50 -7.65
C ILE A 462 7.07 -3.54 -8.36
N THR A 463 7.41 -4.63 -7.68
CA THR A 463 8.06 -5.78 -8.32
C THR A 463 7.07 -6.56 -9.17
N GLY A 464 7.55 -7.17 -10.25
CA GLY A 464 6.72 -7.89 -11.22
C GLY A 464 6.11 -7.01 -12.32
N LEU A 465 6.04 -5.69 -12.13
CA LEU A 465 5.51 -4.77 -13.14
C LEU A 465 6.36 -4.81 -14.41
N GLY A 466 5.72 -5.02 -15.57
CA GLY A 466 6.41 -5.22 -16.85
C GLY A 466 7.24 -6.51 -16.91
N GLY A 467 7.05 -7.43 -15.97
CA GLY A 467 7.80 -8.68 -15.85
C GLY A 467 9.03 -8.59 -14.94
N TYR A 468 9.39 -7.42 -14.39
CA TYR A 468 10.57 -7.22 -13.54
C TYR A 468 10.32 -6.27 -12.36
N ALA A 469 10.25 -4.98 -12.59
CA ALA A 469 9.90 -3.95 -11.62
C ALA A 469 9.59 -2.63 -12.34
N GLY A 470 8.71 -1.82 -11.77
CA GLY A 470 8.34 -0.54 -12.36
C GLY A 470 7.82 0.46 -11.34
N HIS A 471 7.82 1.73 -11.73
CA HIS A 471 7.35 2.82 -10.89
C HIS A 471 5.82 2.85 -10.82
N SER A 472 5.29 2.96 -9.61
CA SER A 472 3.87 3.14 -9.32
C SER A 472 3.37 4.47 -9.86
N HIS A 473 2.16 4.50 -10.43
CA HIS A 473 1.45 5.69 -10.91
C HIS A 473 2.24 6.61 -11.87
N LYS A 474 3.23 6.07 -12.58
CA LYS A 474 4.05 6.84 -13.53
C LYS A 474 3.17 7.60 -14.53
N TYR A 475 3.51 8.86 -14.81
CA TYR A 475 2.78 9.80 -15.67
C TYR A 475 1.40 10.25 -15.17
N HIS A 476 0.99 9.89 -13.97
CA HIS A 476 -0.20 10.48 -13.36
C HIS A 476 0.07 11.93 -12.98
N LYS A 477 -0.99 12.75 -12.98
CA LYS A 477 -0.87 14.16 -12.59
C LYS A 477 -0.67 14.30 -11.09
N ARG A 478 0.12 15.28 -10.70
CA ARG A 478 0.27 15.73 -9.31
C ARG A 478 -1.08 16.07 -8.67
N GLY A 479 -1.23 15.80 -7.37
CA GLY A 479 -2.40 16.15 -6.56
C GLY A 479 -3.56 15.15 -6.66
N GLY A 480 -3.39 14.01 -7.32
CA GLY A 480 -4.35 12.89 -7.27
C GLY A 480 -4.18 12.04 -6.02
N SER A 481 -5.26 11.38 -5.56
CA SER A 481 -5.20 10.44 -4.42
C SER A 481 -4.57 9.10 -4.77
N GLY A 482 -4.50 8.74 -6.06
CA GLY A 482 -4.12 7.40 -6.49
C GLY A 482 -5.16 6.34 -6.19
N TYR A 483 -4.78 5.08 -6.36
CA TYR A 483 -5.59 3.92 -5.99
C TYR A 483 -5.69 3.81 -4.46
N MET A 484 -6.90 3.85 -3.89
CA MET A 484 -7.13 3.74 -2.45
C MET A 484 -6.23 4.68 -1.61
N PHE A 485 -6.10 5.94 -2.00
CA PHE A 485 -5.26 6.98 -1.36
C PHE A 485 -3.74 6.74 -1.37
N ARG A 486 -3.23 5.78 -2.16
CA ARG A 486 -1.80 5.43 -2.17
C ARG A 486 -0.84 6.56 -2.58
N LEU A 487 -1.31 7.59 -3.28
CA LEU A 487 -0.50 8.77 -3.59
C LEU A 487 -0.56 9.86 -2.51
N ALA A 488 -1.40 9.69 -1.50
CA ALA A 488 -1.68 10.70 -0.48
C ALA A 488 -1.34 10.24 0.94
N THR A 489 -0.84 9.02 1.08
CA THR A 489 -0.53 8.38 2.38
C THR A 489 0.86 7.79 2.34
N VAL A 490 1.52 7.73 3.51
CA VAL A 490 2.77 6.98 3.65
C VAL A 490 2.51 5.50 3.33
N GLN A 491 3.44 4.86 2.62
CA GLN A 491 3.26 3.51 2.10
C GLN A 491 4.46 2.62 2.39
N ASP A 492 4.19 1.34 2.67
CA ASP A 492 5.20 0.30 2.52
C ASP A 492 5.30 -0.12 1.05
N TYR A 493 6.51 -0.22 0.52
CA TYR A 493 6.80 -0.66 -0.84
C TYR A 493 7.89 -1.72 -0.89
N SER A 494 7.94 -2.48 -1.97
CA SER A 494 9.00 -3.47 -2.16
C SER A 494 10.35 -2.82 -2.45
N ALA A 495 10.35 -1.66 -3.12
CA ALA A 495 11.53 -0.87 -3.39
C ALA A 495 11.19 0.61 -3.65
N CYS A 496 12.20 1.47 -3.59
CA CYS A 496 12.17 2.86 -4.04
C CYS A 496 13.42 3.15 -4.86
N THR A 497 13.34 4.14 -5.78
CA THR A 497 14.45 4.48 -6.67
C THR A 497 15.60 5.17 -5.94
N ALA A 498 16.82 4.79 -6.28
CA ALA A 498 18.04 5.44 -5.77
C ALA A 498 18.32 6.83 -6.39
N ALA A 499 17.42 7.34 -7.23
CA ALA A 499 17.47 8.74 -7.65
C ALA A 499 17.32 9.69 -6.44
N CYS A 500 16.54 9.29 -5.41
CA CYS A 500 16.48 9.88 -4.08
C CYS A 500 16.04 8.82 -3.07
N LEU A 501 16.99 8.20 -2.37
CA LEU A 501 16.76 7.13 -1.39
C LEU A 501 17.58 7.37 -0.13
N LEU A 502 16.87 7.63 0.98
CA LEU A 502 17.49 7.67 2.31
C LEU A 502 17.56 6.25 2.88
N VAL A 503 18.72 5.86 3.40
CA VAL A 503 18.91 4.54 4.01
C VAL A 503 19.71 4.65 5.32
N ARG A 504 19.37 3.84 6.32
CA ARG A 504 20.21 3.71 7.52
C ARG A 504 21.59 3.21 7.11
N THR A 505 22.64 3.90 7.53
CA THR A 505 24.02 3.50 7.22
C THR A 505 24.33 2.07 7.69
N SER A 506 23.85 1.70 8.88
CA SER A 506 24.02 0.34 9.41
C SER A 506 23.31 -0.72 8.56
N ALA A 507 22.15 -0.40 7.97
CA ALA A 507 21.43 -1.32 7.08
C ALA A 507 22.12 -1.44 5.71
N TYR A 508 22.63 -0.31 5.17
CA TYR A 508 23.44 -0.30 3.96
C TYR A 508 24.67 -1.21 4.10
N ASP A 509 25.41 -1.05 5.20
CA ASP A 509 26.61 -1.86 5.49
C ASP A 509 26.27 -3.35 5.73
N ALA A 510 25.16 -3.64 6.42
CA ALA A 510 24.75 -5.02 6.74
C ALA A 510 24.37 -5.87 5.51
N VAL A 511 23.99 -5.24 4.40
CA VAL A 511 23.76 -5.92 3.11
C VAL A 511 24.95 -5.81 2.16
N GLY A 512 26.06 -5.19 2.59
CA GLY A 512 27.28 -5.01 1.79
C GLY A 512 27.20 -3.92 0.73
N GLY A 513 26.30 -2.95 0.90
CA GLY A 513 26.06 -1.87 -0.07
C GLY A 513 25.29 -2.31 -1.31
N LEU A 514 25.43 -1.57 -2.40
CA LEU A 514 24.84 -1.88 -3.70
C LEU A 514 25.62 -3.02 -4.39
N ASP A 515 24.92 -3.98 -5.03
CA ASP A 515 25.60 -5.01 -5.85
C ASP A 515 26.19 -4.40 -7.11
N GLU A 516 27.52 -4.44 -7.22
CA GLU A 516 28.29 -3.84 -8.31
C GLU A 516 28.10 -4.55 -9.67
N ALA A 517 27.43 -5.70 -9.69
CA ALA A 517 27.02 -6.37 -10.92
C ALA A 517 25.85 -5.66 -11.61
N PHE A 518 25.06 -4.87 -10.89
CA PHE A 518 24.06 -3.96 -11.45
C PHE A 518 24.70 -2.60 -11.70
N THR A 519 24.97 -2.32 -12.95
CA THR A 519 25.73 -1.13 -13.36
C THR A 519 24.86 0.11 -13.50
N VAL A 520 23.61 -0.06 -13.93
CA VAL A 520 22.65 1.02 -14.23
C VAL A 520 21.24 0.71 -13.77
N ALA A 521 20.63 -0.39 -14.23
CA ALA A 521 19.26 -0.75 -13.90
C ALA A 521 19.19 -1.72 -12.72
N PHE A 522 18.09 -1.67 -12.00
CA PHE A 522 17.74 -2.59 -10.89
C PHE A 522 18.70 -2.62 -9.70
N ASN A 523 19.71 -1.75 -9.64
CA ASN A 523 20.60 -1.66 -8.48
C ASN A 523 19.85 -1.27 -7.21
N ASP A 524 18.88 -0.37 -7.32
CA ASP A 524 17.98 0.08 -6.27
C ASP A 524 16.95 -1.00 -5.88
N VAL A 525 16.40 -1.71 -6.87
CA VAL A 525 15.46 -2.81 -6.65
C VAL A 525 16.14 -3.96 -5.90
N ASP A 526 17.29 -4.43 -6.40
CA ASP A 526 18.13 -5.45 -5.74
C ASP A 526 18.48 -5.05 -4.32
N PHE A 527 18.94 -3.82 -4.14
CA PHE A 527 19.34 -3.30 -2.82
C PHE A 527 18.16 -3.31 -1.83
N CYS A 528 17.01 -2.79 -2.23
CA CYS A 528 15.81 -2.79 -1.39
C CYS A 528 15.33 -4.21 -1.06
N LEU A 529 15.37 -5.14 -2.02
CA LEU A 529 15.00 -6.52 -1.78
C LEU A 529 15.93 -7.20 -0.79
N ARG A 530 17.25 -7.00 -0.87
CA ARG A 530 18.21 -7.51 0.12
C ARG A 530 17.99 -6.93 1.51
N LEU A 531 17.58 -5.67 1.64
CA LEU A 531 17.14 -5.08 2.91
C LEU A 531 15.90 -5.79 3.46
N ARG A 532 14.91 -6.06 2.61
CA ARG A 532 13.69 -6.78 3.00
C ARG A 532 13.96 -8.23 3.39
N GLU A 533 14.88 -8.92 2.74
CA GLU A 533 15.33 -10.27 3.11
C GLU A 533 15.96 -10.34 4.53
N LYS A 534 16.44 -9.20 5.03
CA LYS A 534 16.89 -9.04 6.43
C LYS A 534 15.75 -8.70 7.41
N GLY A 535 14.50 -8.64 6.94
CA GLY A 535 13.33 -8.31 7.75
C GLY A 535 13.07 -6.82 7.91
N TRP A 536 13.76 -5.95 7.17
CA TRP A 536 13.50 -4.52 7.19
C TRP A 536 12.43 -4.10 6.18
N ARG A 537 11.77 -2.97 6.45
CA ARG A 537 10.78 -2.35 5.58
C ARG A 537 11.40 -1.20 4.78
N ILE A 538 10.83 -0.97 3.60
CA ILE A 538 11.10 0.17 2.74
C ILE A 538 9.83 1.02 2.73
N VAL A 539 9.93 2.25 3.17
CA VAL A 539 8.82 3.20 3.27
C VAL A 539 8.93 4.23 2.15
N TRP A 540 7.82 4.70 1.65
CA TRP A 540 7.74 5.81 0.73
C TRP A 540 6.80 6.88 1.30
N THR A 541 7.19 8.16 1.21
CA THR A 541 6.39 9.27 1.73
C THR A 541 5.98 10.27 0.63
N PRO A 542 4.68 10.68 0.56
CA PRO A 542 4.23 11.73 -0.33
C PRO A 542 4.57 13.14 0.17
N TYR A 543 5.04 13.27 1.42
CA TYR A 543 5.33 14.55 2.07
C TYR A 543 6.73 15.11 1.76
N ALA A 544 7.54 14.34 1.04
CA ALA A 544 8.83 14.76 0.50
C ALA A 544 8.72 14.82 -1.02
N GLU A 545 8.68 16.02 -1.60
CA GLU A 545 8.45 16.23 -3.02
C GLU A 545 9.68 16.87 -3.69
N LEU A 546 10.10 16.28 -4.83
CA LEU A 546 11.24 16.76 -5.62
C LEU A 546 10.95 16.62 -7.12
N TYR A 547 11.57 17.44 -7.94
CA TYR A 547 11.68 17.19 -9.38
C TYR A 547 12.91 16.33 -9.68
N HIS A 548 12.80 15.44 -10.65
CA HIS A 548 13.91 14.70 -11.23
C HIS A 548 13.95 14.94 -12.74
N HIS A 549 14.98 15.65 -13.18
CA HIS A 549 15.14 16.10 -14.56
C HIS A 549 15.70 15.00 -15.48
N GLU A 550 15.28 13.75 -15.29
CA GLU A 550 15.76 12.54 -15.97
C GLU A 550 15.96 12.72 -17.48
N SER A 551 16.90 11.97 -18.04
CA SER A 551 17.13 11.76 -19.47
C SER A 551 17.95 12.80 -20.23
N LYS A 552 18.49 13.84 -19.59
CA LYS A 552 19.39 14.77 -20.30
C LYS A 552 20.73 14.12 -20.68
N SER A 553 21.21 13.17 -19.87
CA SER A 553 22.54 12.56 -20.02
C SER A 553 22.58 11.19 -20.68
N ARG A 554 21.49 10.40 -20.67
CA ARG A 554 21.52 8.97 -21.10
C ARG A 554 20.78 8.65 -22.38
N GLY A 555 19.74 9.39 -22.75
CA GLY A 555 18.80 8.98 -23.80
C GLY A 555 18.04 7.68 -23.43
N SER A 556 17.07 7.28 -24.26
CA SER A 556 16.29 6.06 -24.05
C SER A 556 17.15 4.80 -24.13
N ASP A 557 17.00 3.87 -23.17
CA ASP A 557 17.67 2.55 -23.22
C ASP A 557 17.13 1.67 -24.37
N GLU A 558 16.00 2.02 -24.97
CA GLU A 558 15.37 1.27 -26.04
C GLU A 558 15.96 1.52 -27.44
N GLU A 559 16.72 2.57 -27.65
CA GLU A 559 17.23 2.97 -28.97
C GLU A 559 18.61 2.38 -29.30
N ASP A 560 19.38 1.97 -28.27
CA ASP A 560 20.75 1.45 -28.42
C ASP A 560 20.82 -0.06 -28.15
N PRO A 561 21.27 -0.89 -29.11
CA PRO A 561 21.43 -2.35 -28.95
C PRO A 561 22.31 -2.74 -27.74
N ALA A 562 23.37 -1.98 -27.47
CA ALA A 562 24.26 -2.27 -26.33
C ALA A 562 23.56 -2.00 -24.98
N LYS A 563 22.76 -0.94 -24.89
CA LYS A 563 21.95 -0.64 -23.71
C LYS A 563 20.87 -1.70 -23.51
N LYS A 564 20.20 -2.16 -24.57
CA LYS A 564 19.24 -3.30 -24.50
C LYS A 564 19.89 -4.57 -23.97
N ALA A 565 21.06 -4.92 -24.50
CA ALA A 565 21.78 -6.12 -24.08
C ALA A 565 22.19 -6.04 -22.59
N ARG A 566 22.66 -4.86 -22.14
CA ARG A 566 22.96 -4.61 -20.72
C ARG A 566 21.71 -4.77 -19.85
N PHE A 567 20.61 -4.10 -20.22
CA PHE A 567 19.34 -4.17 -19.50
C PHE A 567 18.83 -5.62 -19.35
N ALA A 568 18.86 -6.40 -20.46
CA ALA A 568 18.47 -7.81 -20.44
C ALA A 568 19.39 -8.65 -19.51
N LYS A 569 20.69 -8.34 -19.46
CA LYS A 569 21.64 -9.01 -18.56
C LYS A 569 21.34 -8.67 -17.09
N GLU A 570 21.07 -7.41 -16.78
CA GLU A 570 20.74 -6.96 -15.42
C GLU A 570 19.37 -7.52 -14.97
N GLN A 571 18.39 -7.62 -15.87
CA GLN A 571 17.12 -8.31 -15.63
C GLN A 571 17.31 -9.81 -15.32
N ALA A 572 18.13 -10.51 -16.12
CA ALA A 572 18.42 -11.91 -15.88
C ALA A 572 19.09 -12.12 -14.50
N ARG A 573 20.02 -11.21 -14.14
CA ARG A 573 20.66 -11.22 -12.83
C ARG A 573 19.66 -11.01 -11.69
N LEU A 574 18.70 -10.10 -11.83
CA LEU A 574 17.66 -9.87 -10.81
C LEU A 574 16.88 -11.16 -10.54
N TYR A 575 16.53 -11.91 -11.59
CA TYR A 575 15.85 -13.19 -11.44
C TYR A 575 16.75 -14.29 -10.85
N GLU A 576 18.05 -14.28 -11.17
CA GLU A 576 19.03 -15.22 -10.61
C GLU A 576 19.20 -15.02 -9.12
N VAL A 577 19.32 -13.77 -8.66
CA VAL A 577 19.57 -13.43 -7.25
C VAL A 577 18.32 -13.63 -6.39
N HIS A 578 17.18 -13.12 -6.82
CA HIS A 578 15.96 -13.07 -5.98
C HIS A 578 14.93 -14.16 -6.33
N GLY A 579 15.11 -14.89 -7.43
CA GLY A 579 14.12 -15.83 -7.94
C GLY A 579 12.96 -15.15 -8.67
N LYS A 580 12.67 -15.62 -9.88
CA LYS A 580 11.62 -15.04 -10.73
C LYS A 580 10.25 -15.00 -10.06
N GLN A 581 9.89 -16.03 -9.30
CA GLN A 581 8.62 -16.11 -8.58
C GLN A 581 8.49 -14.99 -7.54
N ASN A 582 9.54 -14.72 -6.78
CA ASN A 582 9.55 -13.67 -5.77
C ASN A 582 9.46 -12.28 -6.40
N ILE A 583 10.12 -12.08 -7.55
CA ILE A 583 10.02 -10.81 -8.30
C ILE A 583 8.59 -10.59 -8.83
N LEU A 584 7.91 -11.65 -9.28
CA LEU A 584 6.55 -11.55 -9.82
C LEU A 584 5.45 -11.50 -8.75
N HIS A 585 5.82 -11.57 -7.46
CA HIS A 585 4.89 -11.50 -6.33
C HIS A 585 5.31 -10.40 -5.37
N ASP A 586 4.73 -9.22 -5.54
CA ASP A 586 4.93 -8.09 -4.63
C ASP A 586 3.88 -8.14 -3.51
N PRO A 587 4.27 -8.25 -2.21
CA PRO A 587 3.30 -8.30 -1.11
C PRO A 587 2.48 -7.00 -0.97
N TYR A 588 3.01 -5.87 -1.43
CA TYR A 588 2.29 -4.60 -1.40
C TYR A 588 1.45 -4.33 -2.64
N TYR A 589 1.36 -5.32 -3.56
CA TYR A 589 0.59 -5.25 -4.80
C TYR A 589 -0.27 -6.50 -5.00
N ASN A 590 -1.60 -6.32 -4.93
CA ASN A 590 -2.55 -7.43 -4.99
C ASN A 590 -2.43 -8.22 -6.30
N PRO A 591 -2.44 -9.57 -6.27
CA PRO A 591 -2.30 -10.41 -7.47
C PRO A 591 -3.46 -10.29 -8.47
N ASN A 592 -4.58 -9.65 -8.09
CA ASN A 592 -5.69 -9.33 -8.99
C ASN A 592 -5.50 -8.02 -9.78
N LEU A 593 -4.47 -7.25 -9.46
CA LEU A 593 -4.09 -6.06 -10.21
C LEU A 593 -3.19 -6.42 -11.40
N SER A 594 -3.23 -5.58 -12.44
CA SER A 594 -2.45 -5.82 -13.66
C SER A 594 -0.98 -5.45 -13.47
N LEU A 595 -0.09 -6.35 -13.82
CA LEU A 595 1.35 -6.10 -13.90
C LEU A 595 1.79 -5.50 -15.25
N ASP A 596 0.84 -5.17 -16.15
CA ASP A 596 1.13 -4.53 -17.44
C ASP A 596 0.99 -2.99 -17.39
N TYR A 597 0.48 -2.44 -16.28
CA TYR A 597 0.17 -1.02 -16.13
C TYR A 597 0.50 -0.52 -14.73
N GLU A 598 0.89 0.75 -14.65
CA GLU A 598 1.36 1.42 -13.45
C GLU A 598 0.25 2.00 -12.55
N ASP A 599 -1.02 1.86 -12.94
CA ASP A 599 -2.18 2.59 -12.38
C ASP A 599 -3.10 1.75 -11.49
N PHE A 600 -2.65 0.60 -11.01
CA PHE A 600 -3.42 -0.31 -10.15
C PHE A 600 -4.77 -0.76 -10.74
N ARG A 601 -4.89 -0.76 -12.07
CA ARG A 601 -6.08 -1.31 -12.69
C ARG A 601 -6.15 -2.82 -12.52
N GLU A 602 -7.36 -3.33 -12.54
CA GLU A 602 -7.62 -4.76 -12.46
C GLU A 602 -6.94 -5.53 -13.58
N SER A 603 -6.44 -6.71 -13.25
CA SER A 603 -6.01 -7.70 -14.23
C SER A 603 -7.20 -8.13 -15.10
N GLY A 604 -6.98 -8.30 -16.40
CA GLY A 604 -7.99 -8.89 -17.30
C GLY A 604 -8.29 -10.36 -17.00
N ASP A 605 -7.45 -10.99 -16.21
CA ASP A 605 -7.55 -12.37 -15.75
C ASP A 605 -7.50 -12.39 -14.21
N LEU A 606 -8.66 -12.28 -13.57
CA LEU A 606 -8.76 -12.37 -12.12
C LEU A 606 -8.41 -13.80 -11.69
N ARG A 607 -7.15 -14.01 -11.34
CA ARG A 607 -6.55 -15.31 -11.05
C ARG A 607 -7.32 -16.09 -9.98
N ASN A 608 -7.92 -15.37 -9.02
CA ASN A 608 -8.58 -15.97 -7.86
C ASN A 608 -9.99 -16.50 -8.13
N LEU A 609 -10.66 -16.09 -9.19
CA LEU A 609 -11.95 -16.70 -9.58
C LEU A 609 -11.78 -17.96 -10.42
N LYS A 610 -10.60 -18.16 -11.04
CA LYS A 610 -10.26 -19.37 -11.78
C LYS A 610 -9.51 -20.41 -10.93
N ASN A 611 -8.82 -19.97 -9.87
CA ASN A 611 -8.01 -20.80 -8.99
C ASN A 611 -8.68 -21.05 -7.63
N VAL A 612 -10.00 -20.95 -7.53
CA VAL A 612 -10.70 -21.67 -6.47
C VAL A 612 -10.42 -23.14 -6.74
N PRO A 613 -9.58 -23.84 -5.94
CA PRO A 613 -9.30 -25.24 -6.20
C PRO A 613 -10.62 -25.99 -6.26
N LEU A 614 -10.79 -26.75 -7.34
CA LEU A 614 -11.79 -27.81 -7.41
C LEU A 614 -11.50 -28.83 -6.33
#